data_4868b987c70baf8d96cd1068a5a6b256
#
_entry.id   4868b987c70baf8d96cd1068a5a6b256
#
_cell.length_a   1.000
_cell.length_b   1.000
_cell.length_c   1.000
_cell.angle_alpha   90.00
_cell.angle_beta   90.00
_cell.angle_gamma   90.00
#
_symmetry.space_group_name_H-M   'P 1'
#
loop_
_entity.id
_entity.type
_entity.pdbx_description
1 polymer ?
#
loop_
_entity_poly.entity_id
_entity_poly.type
_entity_poly.pdbx_seq_one_letter_code
_entity_poly.pdbx_strand_id
1 'polypeptide(L)'
;MNRACVCLSVHETRKQKKANTPHIVLGSLVMDLGLDQFLPAKEILIDDAGWGDLLLGVVIGALKPPDRRYMERRISVLSFQPPDFENKKYLDDAVKIADEIVEVMRPDVETSFKVCSGYVLSSIRRRLAERGFRVEEVEIVGELQKMVERSYVRWCIEVGVPSKSLEDKRRFWTLLEWVAERPELRERLVKTGWKSWKRKWRKKIFVEAQEKRVQL
;
A
#
# COMPACT_ATOMS: atom_id res chain seq x y z
N MET A 1 44.15 17.57 56.45
CA MET A 1 44.88 18.75 55.94
C MET A 1 43.84 19.59 55.21
N ASN A 2 43.20 20.52 55.92
CA ASN A 2 43.44 21.97 55.98
C ASN A 2 43.31 22.62 54.60
N ARG A 3 42.49 23.61 54.29
CA ARG A 3 41.91 24.77 55.01
C ARG A 3 40.83 25.37 54.12
N ALA A 4 39.68 25.73 54.57
CA ALA A 4 39.27 27.00 55.24
C ALA A 4 38.83 28.06 54.19
N CYS A 5 37.56 28.33 54.24
CA CYS A 5 36.85 29.59 54.56
C CYS A 5 37.45 30.89 54.05
N VAL A 6 36.61 31.69 53.38
CA VAL A 6 36.33 33.05 53.80
C VAL A 6 34.97 33.51 53.24
N CYS A 7 34.10 33.91 54.17
CA CYS A 7 32.94 34.78 53.98
C CYS A 7 33.38 36.24 53.75
N LEU A 8 32.66 36.94 52.90
CA LEU A 8 32.47 38.39 53.06
C LEU A 8 31.06 38.77 52.55
N SER A 9 30.30 39.20 53.56
CA SER A 9 29.04 39.92 53.44
C SER A 9 29.28 41.38 53.17
N VAL A 10 28.56 42.02 52.26
CA VAL A 10 28.32 43.44 52.26
C VAL A 10 26.85 43.72 51.98
N HIS A 11 26.23 44.34 52.94
CA HIS A 11 24.95 45.04 52.87
C HIS A 11 25.04 46.26 51.96
N GLU A 12 23.98 46.58 51.21
CA GLU A 12 23.31 47.87 51.19
C GLU A 12 22.27 47.99 50.08
N THR A 13 21.16 48.28 50.45
CA THR A 13 20.16 49.36 50.45
C THR A 13 19.20 49.41 49.24
N ARG A 14 17.96 49.33 49.68
CA ARG A 14 16.70 49.65 48.99
C ARG A 14 16.79 50.92 48.14
N LYS A 15 16.34 50.83 46.89
CA LYS A 15 15.54 51.87 46.21
C LYS A 15 14.45 51.24 45.39
N GLN A 16 13.22 51.39 45.87
CA GLN A 16 11.99 51.15 45.09
C GLN A 16 11.97 52.16 43.95
N LYS A 17 11.95 51.64 42.70
CA LYS A 17 11.47 52.42 41.58
C LYS A 17 10.23 51.69 41.07
N LYS A 18 9.06 52.39 41.21
CA LYS A 18 7.84 52.07 40.49
C LYS A 18 8.16 52.07 39.01
N ALA A 19 8.08 50.92 38.38
CA ALA A 19 8.10 50.80 36.92
C ALA A 19 6.67 50.66 36.46
N ASN A 20 6.20 51.63 35.70
CA ASN A 20 5.00 51.61 34.90
C ASN A 20 4.98 50.36 34.03
N THR A 21 3.98 49.55 34.20
CA THR A 21 3.66 48.50 33.26
C THR A 21 2.94 49.14 32.08
N PRO A 22 3.48 49.08 30.87
CA PRO A 22 2.68 49.45 29.70
C PRO A 22 1.65 48.37 29.45
N HIS A 23 0.39 48.72 29.57
CA HIS A 23 -0.69 47.93 29.01
C HIS A 23 -0.53 47.92 27.49
N ILE A 24 0.05 46.87 26.96
CA ILE A 24 -0.02 46.57 25.53
C ILE A 24 -1.38 45.96 25.28
N VAL A 25 -2.28 46.77 24.73
CA VAL A 25 -3.49 46.28 24.08
C VAL A 25 -3.01 45.61 22.82
N LEU A 26 -2.86 44.28 22.87
CA LEU A 26 -2.72 43.48 21.65
C LEU A 26 -4.07 43.53 20.94
N GLY A 27 -4.20 44.44 19.99
CA GLY A 27 -5.20 44.35 18.96
C GLY A 27 -5.04 43.00 18.28
N SER A 28 -6.18 42.32 18.06
CA SER A 28 -6.29 41.01 17.37
C SER A 28 -5.86 41.14 15.91
N LEU A 29 -4.57 41.14 15.67
CA LEU A 29 -3.98 40.78 14.40
C LEU A 29 -3.51 39.33 14.53
N VAL A 30 -4.42 38.41 14.39
CA VAL A 30 -4.08 37.02 14.10
C VAL A 30 -3.44 37.07 12.73
N MET A 31 -2.12 37.26 12.69
CA MET A 31 -1.37 36.92 11.50
C MET A 31 -1.53 35.40 11.34
N ASP A 32 -2.29 35.02 10.35
CA ASP A 32 -2.35 33.68 9.79
C ASP A 32 -0.94 33.39 9.22
N LEU A 33 -0.03 33.09 10.14
CA LEU A 33 1.29 32.59 9.80
C LEU A 33 1.04 31.20 9.26
N GLY A 34 1.02 31.05 7.95
CA GLY A 34 0.82 29.80 7.19
C GLY A 34 1.63 28.60 7.70
N LEU A 35 1.45 28.24 8.97
CA LEU A 35 1.99 27.05 9.62
C LEU A 35 1.36 25.75 9.06
N ASP A 36 0.24 25.86 8.36
CA ASP A 36 -0.38 24.72 7.68
C ASP A 36 0.52 24.13 6.58
N GLN A 37 1.51 24.87 6.09
CA GLN A 37 2.44 24.37 5.07
C GLN A 37 3.52 23.43 5.63
N PHE A 38 3.64 23.30 6.95
CA PHE A 38 4.64 22.44 7.60
C PHE A 38 4.07 21.17 8.23
N LEU A 39 2.75 21.00 8.26
CA LEU A 39 2.17 19.74 8.69
C LEU A 39 2.33 18.72 7.55
N PRO A 40 2.87 17.51 7.82
CA PRO A 40 2.93 16.48 6.81
C PRO A 40 1.54 16.22 6.27
N ALA A 41 1.40 16.23 4.95
CA ALA A 41 0.13 16.00 4.30
C ALA A 41 -0.51 14.72 4.87
N LYS A 42 -1.76 14.85 5.35
CA LYS A 42 -2.52 13.70 5.83
C LYS A 42 -2.97 12.90 4.61
N GLU A 43 -2.16 11.94 4.22
CA GLU A 43 -2.43 11.13 3.04
C GLU A 43 -2.38 9.64 3.34
N ILE A 44 -3.16 8.87 2.58
CA ILE A 44 -3.10 7.42 2.53
C ILE A 44 -2.82 7.03 1.08
N LEU A 45 -1.74 6.29 0.90
CA LEU A 45 -1.34 5.75 -0.40
C LEU A 45 -1.94 4.37 -0.58
N ILE A 46 -2.44 4.04 -1.78
CA ILE A 46 -2.97 2.71 -2.10
C ILE A 46 -2.38 2.24 -3.42
N ASP A 47 -1.82 1.02 -3.42
CA ASP A 47 -1.22 0.40 -4.60
C ASP A 47 -1.53 -1.10 -4.66
N ASP A 48 -1.29 -1.72 -5.83
CA ASP A 48 -1.48 -3.15 -6.02
C ASP A 48 -0.26 -3.83 -6.64
N ALA A 49 -0.19 -5.15 -6.46
CA ALA A 49 0.76 -6.01 -7.14
C ALA A 49 0.10 -7.31 -7.62
N GLY A 50 0.59 -7.81 -8.75
CA GLY A 50 0.13 -9.09 -9.31
C GLY A 50 -0.99 -8.98 -10.32
N TRP A 51 -1.56 -7.79 -10.63
CA TRP A 51 -2.61 -7.65 -11.64
C TRP A 51 -2.23 -8.25 -13.00
N GLY A 52 -1.04 -7.93 -13.49
CA GLY A 52 -0.53 -8.42 -14.78
C GLY A 52 0.08 -9.82 -14.75
N ASP A 53 0.23 -10.42 -13.60
CA ASP A 53 0.84 -11.74 -13.44
C ASP A 53 -0.14 -12.89 -13.64
N LEU A 54 0.39 -14.02 -14.10
CA LEU A 54 -0.40 -15.21 -14.45
C LEU A 54 -1.07 -15.87 -13.24
N LEU A 55 -0.35 -15.92 -12.12
CA LEU A 55 -0.75 -16.69 -10.94
C LEU A 55 -1.45 -15.84 -9.89
N LEU A 56 -2.17 -16.54 -9.03
CA LEU A 56 -2.79 -16.02 -7.83
C LEU A 56 -3.79 -14.88 -8.13
N GLY A 57 -4.08 -14.09 -7.13
CA GLY A 57 -4.92 -12.91 -7.32
C GLY A 57 -4.10 -11.63 -7.39
N VAL A 58 -4.50 -10.66 -6.58
CA VAL A 58 -3.86 -9.34 -6.47
C VAL A 58 -3.65 -9.03 -4.99
N VAL A 59 -2.49 -8.49 -4.65
CA VAL A 59 -2.24 -7.88 -3.35
C VAL A 59 -2.60 -6.40 -3.45
N ILE A 60 -3.39 -5.89 -2.53
CA ILE A 60 -3.67 -4.47 -2.38
C ILE A 60 -3.08 -4.02 -1.05
N GLY A 61 -2.23 -3.00 -1.07
CA GLY A 61 -1.63 -2.40 0.10
C GLY A 61 -2.06 -0.96 0.29
N ALA A 62 -2.17 -0.55 1.55
CA ALA A 62 -2.38 0.83 1.95
C ALA A 62 -1.33 1.25 2.99
N LEU A 63 -0.75 2.43 2.79
CA LEU A 63 0.26 3.01 3.67
C LEU A 63 -0.13 4.43 4.07
N LYS A 64 -0.09 4.72 5.37
CA LYS A 64 -0.21 6.08 5.91
C LYS A 64 1.19 6.56 6.32
N PRO A 65 1.89 7.35 5.48
CA PRO A 65 3.31 7.62 5.63
C PRO A 65 3.74 8.20 6.98
N PRO A 66 3.04 9.20 7.57
CA PRO A 66 3.47 9.79 8.84
C PRO A 66 3.54 8.76 9.97
N ASP A 67 2.55 7.88 10.05
CA ASP A 67 2.43 6.89 11.11
C ASP A 67 3.14 5.58 10.75
N ARG A 68 3.63 5.44 9.52
CA ARG A 68 4.11 4.19 8.91
C ARG A 68 3.12 3.02 9.09
N ARG A 69 1.85 3.34 9.26
CA ARG A 69 0.79 2.34 9.39
C ARG A 69 0.56 1.71 8.02
N TYR A 70 0.76 0.42 7.95
CA TYR A 70 0.61 -0.37 6.74
C TYR A 70 -0.43 -1.47 6.94
N MET A 71 -1.22 -1.73 5.92
CA MET A 71 -2.03 -2.94 5.81
C MET A 71 -2.00 -3.48 4.40
N GLU A 72 -2.22 -4.78 4.25
CA GLU A 72 -2.40 -5.43 2.96
C GLU A 72 -3.54 -6.43 3.00
N ARG A 73 -4.15 -6.67 1.84
CA ARG A 73 -5.15 -7.71 1.61
C ARG A 73 -4.90 -8.38 0.28
N ARG A 74 -5.32 -9.63 0.20
CA ARG A 74 -5.21 -10.44 -1.02
C ARG A 74 -6.60 -10.65 -1.61
N ILE A 75 -6.78 -10.28 -2.86
CA ILE A 75 -7.93 -10.76 -3.65
C ILE A 75 -7.59 -12.16 -4.13
N SER A 76 -8.46 -13.12 -3.86
CA SER A 76 -8.23 -14.52 -4.23
C SER A 76 -8.14 -14.72 -5.74
N VAL A 77 -7.36 -15.72 -6.18
CA VAL A 77 -7.34 -16.17 -7.57
C VAL A 77 -8.72 -16.61 -8.06
N LEU A 78 -9.58 -17.09 -7.19
CA LEU A 78 -10.95 -17.51 -7.53
C LEU A 78 -11.74 -16.37 -8.17
N SER A 79 -11.56 -15.13 -7.71
CA SER A 79 -12.20 -13.95 -8.31
C SER A 79 -11.70 -13.64 -9.72
N PHE A 80 -10.61 -14.30 -10.16
CA PHE A 80 -10.04 -14.22 -11.52
C PHE A 80 -10.28 -15.49 -12.34
N GLN A 81 -11.13 -16.38 -11.87
CA GLN A 81 -11.52 -17.61 -12.55
C GLN A 81 -13.01 -17.58 -12.91
N PRO A 82 -13.47 -18.34 -13.93
CA PRO A 82 -14.89 -18.45 -14.23
C PRO A 82 -15.68 -19.11 -13.09
N PRO A 83 -16.92 -18.69 -12.84
CA PRO A 83 -17.65 -17.61 -13.49
C PRO A 83 -17.34 -16.22 -12.91
N ASP A 84 -16.62 -16.13 -11.80
CA ASP A 84 -16.42 -14.93 -11.00
C ASP A 84 -15.70 -13.81 -11.77
N PHE A 85 -14.78 -14.19 -12.66
CA PHE A 85 -14.06 -13.22 -13.47
C PHE A 85 -14.96 -12.44 -14.44
N GLU A 86 -15.88 -13.16 -15.11
CA GLU A 86 -16.86 -12.57 -16.02
C GLU A 86 -17.79 -11.59 -15.27
N ASN A 87 -18.13 -11.93 -14.03
CA ASN A 87 -18.95 -11.12 -13.13
C ASN A 87 -18.14 -9.99 -12.44
N LYS A 88 -16.84 -9.87 -12.74
CA LYS A 88 -15.94 -8.86 -12.13
C LYS A 88 -15.88 -8.92 -10.61
N LYS A 89 -16.02 -10.11 -10.03
CA LYS A 89 -16.00 -10.34 -8.58
C LYS A 89 -14.78 -9.71 -7.89
N TYR A 90 -13.63 -9.66 -8.57
CA TYR A 90 -12.43 -8.99 -8.08
C TYR A 90 -12.61 -7.49 -7.81
N LEU A 91 -13.54 -6.81 -8.51
CA LEU A 91 -13.87 -5.40 -8.22
C LEU A 91 -14.72 -5.28 -6.96
N ASP A 92 -15.64 -6.23 -6.73
CA ASP A 92 -16.45 -6.25 -5.50
C ASP A 92 -15.57 -6.56 -4.27
N ASP A 93 -14.59 -7.46 -4.43
CA ASP A 93 -13.63 -7.75 -3.37
C ASP A 93 -12.71 -6.54 -3.09
N ALA A 94 -12.33 -5.78 -4.13
CA ALA A 94 -11.60 -4.54 -3.96
C ALA A 94 -12.42 -3.47 -3.21
N VAL A 95 -13.75 -3.39 -3.42
CA VAL A 95 -14.65 -2.50 -2.65
C VAL A 95 -14.63 -2.85 -1.16
N LYS A 96 -14.70 -4.14 -0.80
CA LYS A 96 -14.61 -4.56 0.60
C LYS A 96 -13.27 -4.17 1.22
N ILE A 97 -12.17 -4.32 0.46
CA ILE A 97 -10.85 -3.89 0.91
C ILE A 97 -10.81 -2.38 1.13
N ALA A 98 -11.48 -1.56 0.29
CA ALA A 98 -11.58 -0.12 0.51
C ALA A 98 -12.26 0.21 1.85
N ASP A 99 -13.33 -0.50 2.19
CA ASP A 99 -14.02 -0.31 3.48
C ASP A 99 -13.11 -0.71 4.65
N GLU A 100 -12.41 -1.84 4.57
CA GLU A 100 -11.42 -2.26 5.57
C GLU A 100 -10.26 -1.26 5.72
N ILE A 101 -9.78 -0.67 4.61
CA ILE A 101 -8.74 0.37 4.67
C ILE A 101 -9.23 1.55 5.51
N VAL A 102 -10.46 2.01 5.32
CA VAL A 102 -11.01 3.12 6.10
C VAL A 102 -11.15 2.75 7.58
N GLU A 103 -11.61 1.54 7.89
CA GLU A 103 -11.73 1.07 9.28
C GLU A 103 -10.37 0.98 10.00
N VAL A 104 -9.35 0.45 9.32
CA VAL A 104 -8.01 0.23 9.91
C VAL A 104 -7.22 1.54 9.98
N MET A 105 -7.22 2.31 8.89
CA MET A 105 -6.40 3.53 8.79
C MET A 105 -7.01 4.71 9.53
N ARG A 106 -8.33 4.70 9.78
CA ARG A 106 -9.06 5.74 10.50
C ARG A 106 -8.71 7.15 9.97
N PRO A 107 -8.98 7.42 8.68
CA PRO A 107 -8.75 8.74 8.11
C PRO A 107 -9.67 9.77 8.79
N ASP A 108 -9.16 10.99 8.97
CA ASP A 108 -9.99 12.14 9.30
C ASP A 108 -10.53 12.80 8.01
N VAL A 109 -11.37 13.82 8.16
CA VAL A 109 -12.02 14.50 7.03
C VAL A 109 -11.05 15.23 6.10
N GLU A 110 -9.85 15.53 6.57
CA GLU A 110 -8.79 16.20 5.80
C GLU A 110 -7.87 15.22 5.07
N THR A 111 -7.98 13.93 5.38
CA THR A 111 -7.14 12.90 4.77
C THR A 111 -7.48 12.72 3.29
N SER A 112 -6.48 12.85 2.42
CA SER A 112 -6.59 12.51 1.01
C SER A 112 -6.11 11.09 0.75
N PHE A 113 -6.74 10.43 -0.24
CA PHE A 113 -6.30 9.12 -0.73
C PHE A 113 -5.61 9.28 -2.08
N LYS A 114 -4.36 8.87 -2.16
CA LYS A 114 -3.60 8.76 -3.39
C LYS A 114 -3.60 7.30 -3.83
N VAL A 115 -4.26 7.00 -4.91
CA VAL A 115 -4.53 5.64 -5.37
C VAL A 115 -3.93 5.42 -6.74
N CYS A 116 -3.17 4.34 -6.91
CA CYS A 116 -2.58 3.98 -8.20
C CYS A 116 -3.65 3.82 -9.29
N SER A 117 -3.27 4.07 -10.55
CA SER A 117 -4.16 4.04 -11.72
C SER A 117 -4.63 2.63 -12.12
N GLY A 118 -4.10 1.57 -11.49
CA GLY A 118 -4.46 0.17 -11.79
C GLY A 118 -5.96 -0.06 -11.91
N TYR A 119 -6.37 -0.88 -12.89
CA TYR A 119 -7.79 -1.14 -13.17
C TYR A 119 -8.54 -1.73 -11.96
N VAL A 120 -7.91 -2.65 -11.23
CA VAL A 120 -8.51 -3.26 -10.01
C VAL A 120 -8.78 -2.22 -8.93
N LEU A 121 -8.00 -1.13 -8.90
CA LEU A 121 -8.16 -0.04 -7.94
C LEU A 121 -9.24 0.97 -8.34
N SER A 122 -9.81 0.88 -9.54
CA SER A 122 -10.88 1.79 -10.00
C SER A 122 -12.11 1.74 -9.10
N SER A 123 -12.48 0.56 -8.59
CA SER A 123 -13.60 0.42 -7.66
C SER A 123 -13.27 0.95 -6.26
N ILE A 124 -12.00 0.86 -5.84
CA ILE A 124 -11.53 1.47 -4.58
C ILE A 124 -11.63 3.00 -4.69
N ARG A 125 -11.13 3.61 -5.77
CA ARG A 125 -11.23 5.05 -6.01
C ARG A 125 -12.69 5.52 -5.94
N ARG A 126 -13.58 4.83 -6.65
CA ARG A 126 -15.01 5.13 -6.63
C ARG A 126 -15.59 5.00 -5.23
N ARG A 127 -15.33 3.88 -4.53
CA ARG A 127 -15.87 3.62 -3.19
C ARG A 127 -15.44 4.66 -2.17
N LEU A 128 -14.18 5.07 -2.18
CA LEU A 128 -13.66 6.10 -1.29
C LEU A 128 -14.29 7.48 -1.59
N ALA A 129 -14.47 7.82 -2.88
CA ALA A 129 -15.15 9.05 -3.28
C ALA A 129 -16.65 9.06 -2.86
N GLU A 130 -17.36 7.93 -3.01
CA GLU A 130 -18.74 7.75 -2.53
C GLU A 130 -18.88 7.95 -1.01
N ARG A 131 -17.81 7.64 -0.27
CA ARG A 131 -17.73 7.89 1.19
C ARG A 131 -17.33 9.32 1.55
N GLY A 132 -17.16 10.19 0.56
CA GLY A 132 -16.87 11.62 0.75
C GLY A 132 -15.37 11.95 0.95
N PHE A 133 -14.46 11.01 0.73
CA PHE A 133 -13.03 11.28 0.81
C PHE A 133 -12.51 11.94 -0.47
N ARG A 134 -11.49 12.78 -0.31
CA ARG A 134 -10.70 13.28 -1.44
C ARG A 134 -9.84 12.16 -2.00
N VAL A 135 -10.00 11.85 -3.30
CA VAL A 135 -9.28 10.77 -3.98
C VAL A 135 -8.55 11.32 -5.18
N GLU A 136 -7.28 11.01 -5.28
CA GLU A 136 -6.41 11.40 -6.39
C GLU A 136 -5.86 10.12 -7.05
N GLU A 137 -5.99 10.04 -8.36
CA GLU A 137 -5.33 8.98 -9.14
C GLU A 137 -3.90 9.42 -9.43
N VAL A 138 -2.92 8.61 -9.01
CA VAL A 138 -1.50 8.94 -9.11
C VAL A 138 -0.67 7.71 -9.49
N GLU A 139 0.54 7.92 -9.95
CA GLU A 139 1.54 6.86 -10.03
C GLU A 139 2.18 6.69 -8.65
N ILE A 140 2.13 5.48 -8.09
CA ILE A 140 2.77 5.16 -6.81
C ILE A 140 4.16 4.59 -7.08
N VAL A 141 5.17 5.29 -6.57
CA VAL A 141 6.57 4.84 -6.62
C VAL A 141 7.17 4.83 -5.22
N GLY A 142 8.17 3.97 -4.99
CA GLY A 142 8.93 3.97 -3.74
C GLY A 142 8.51 2.90 -2.75
N GLU A 143 8.26 3.28 -1.48
CA GLU A 143 8.13 2.34 -0.36
C GLU A 143 6.92 1.41 -0.52
N LEU A 144 5.73 1.96 -0.72
CA LEU A 144 4.50 1.17 -0.83
C LEU A 144 4.55 0.19 -2.01
N GLN A 145 4.99 0.66 -3.19
CA GLN A 145 5.16 -0.21 -4.36
C GLN A 145 6.06 -1.41 -4.04
N LYS A 146 7.20 -1.17 -3.38
CA LYS A 146 8.12 -2.24 -2.98
C LYS A 146 7.50 -3.18 -1.94
N MET A 147 6.63 -2.69 -1.08
CA MET A 147 5.96 -3.51 -0.06
C MET A 147 4.96 -4.46 -0.71
N VAL A 148 4.07 -3.96 -1.58
CA VAL A 148 3.05 -4.80 -2.24
C VAL A 148 3.70 -5.82 -3.19
N GLU A 149 4.74 -5.42 -3.94
CA GLU A 149 5.50 -6.33 -4.80
C GLU A 149 6.18 -7.45 -4.00
N ARG A 150 6.84 -7.13 -2.89
CA ARG A 150 7.42 -8.14 -2.00
C ARG A 150 6.36 -9.08 -1.42
N SER A 151 5.20 -8.56 -1.10
CA SER A 151 4.10 -9.38 -0.59
C SER A 151 3.57 -10.34 -1.64
N TYR A 152 3.43 -9.88 -2.88
CA TYR A 152 3.04 -10.74 -4.00
C TYR A 152 4.09 -11.83 -4.27
N VAL A 153 5.36 -11.48 -4.31
CA VAL A 153 6.47 -12.44 -4.47
C VAL A 153 6.47 -13.48 -3.35
N ARG A 154 6.29 -13.05 -2.11
CA ARG A 154 6.17 -13.96 -0.96
C ARG A 154 5.01 -14.93 -1.15
N TRP A 155 3.86 -14.45 -1.59
CA TRP A 155 2.69 -15.28 -1.87
C TRP A 155 2.98 -16.32 -2.97
N CYS A 156 3.71 -15.95 -4.03
CA CYS A 156 4.16 -16.92 -5.04
C CYS A 156 5.07 -18.00 -4.44
N ILE A 157 5.99 -17.62 -3.54
CA ILE A 157 6.88 -18.57 -2.85
C ILE A 157 6.08 -19.50 -1.94
N GLU A 158 5.10 -18.99 -1.21
CA GLU A 158 4.21 -19.78 -0.33
C GLU A 158 3.49 -20.91 -1.07
N VAL A 159 3.17 -20.73 -2.36
CA VAL A 159 2.54 -21.76 -3.20
C VAL A 159 3.55 -22.65 -3.95
N GLY A 160 4.86 -22.45 -3.70
CA GLY A 160 5.92 -23.32 -4.21
C GLY A 160 6.61 -22.81 -5.48
N VAL A 161 6.41 -21.56 -5.90
CA VAL A 161 7.23 -20.97 -6.99
C VAL A 161 8.64 -20.70 -6.48
N PRO A 162 9.70 -21.17 -7.18
CA PRO A 162 11.06 -20.90 -6.79
C PRO A 162 11.38 -19.40 -6.77
N SER A 163 12.03 -18.90 -5.71
CA SER A 163 12.33 -17.46 -5.56
C SER A 163 13.14 -16.90 -6.73
N LYS A 164 14.14 -17.63 -7.21
CA LYS A 164 14.96 -17.25 -8.39
C LYS A 164 14.13 -16.96 -9.63
N SER A 165 12.98 -17.63 -9.78
CA SER A 165 12.07 -17.47 -10.90
C SER A 165 11.28 -16.16 -10.86
N LEU A 166 11.26 -15.46 -9.72
CA LEU A 166 10.46 -14.26 -9.49
C LEU A 166 11.25 -12.96 -9.64
N GLU A 167 12.58 -13.05 -9.74
CA GLU A 167 13.50 -11.91 -9.92
C GLU A 167 13.62 -11.49 -11.39
N ASP A 168 13.17 -12.35 -12.33
CA ASP A 168 13.27 -12.09 -13.77
C ASP A 168 12.24 -11.04 -14.23
N LYS A 169 12.68 -10.12 -15.07
CA LYS A 169 11.79 -9.17 -15.79
C LYS A 169 10.76 -9.89 -16.65
N ARG A 170 10.96 -11.16 -16.97
CA ARG A 170 10.05 -12.03 -17.72
C ARG A 170 9.16 -12.88 -16.82
N ARG A 171 8.85 -12.42 -15.61
CA ARG A 171 8.09 -13.15 -14.58
C ARG A 171 6.86 -13.91 -15.13
N PHE A 172 6.11 -13.32 -16.05
CA PHE A 172 4.98 -14.00 -16.69
C PHE A 172 5.38 -15.34 -17.33
N TRP A 173 6.48 -15.35 -18.09
CA TRP A 173 6.94 -16.56 -18.79
C TRP A 173 7.45 -17.60 -17.80
N THR A 174 8.19 -17.18 -16.81
CA THR A 174 8.71 -18.06 -15.77
C THR A 174 7.58 -18.72 -14.97
N LEU A 175 6.52 -17.96 -14.66
CA LEU A 175 5.33 -18.50 -14.02
C LEU A 175 4.57 -19.47 -14.94
N LEU A 176 4.53 -19.19 -16.25
CA LEU A 176 3.93 -20.06 -17.24
C LEU A 176 4.66 -21.40 -17.33
N GLU A 177 6.00 -21.38 -17.40
CA GLU A 177 6.86 -22.58 -17.39
C GLU A 177 6.67 -23.39 -16.11
N TRP A 178 6.64 -22.72 -14.96
CA TRP A 178 6.37 -23.38 -13.68
C TRP A 178 5.01 -24.08 -13.69
N VAL A 179 3.94 -23.47 -14.24
CA VAL A 179 2.65 -24.15 -14.38
C VAL A 179 2.75 -25.36 -15.30
N ALA A 180 3.50 -25.24 -16.41
CA ALA A 180 3.67 -26.31 -17.42
C ALA A 180 4.36 -27.57 -16.88
N GLU A 181 5.16 -27.49 -15.81
CA GLU A 181 5.77 -28.66 -15.19
C GLU A 181 4.74 -29.61 -14.56
N ARG A 182 3.64 -29.06 -13.98
CA ARG A 182 2.57 -29.84 -13.34
C ARG A 182 1.21 -29.15 -13.54
N PRO A 183 0.68 -29.09 -14.78
CA PRO A 183 -0.47 -28.28 -15.11
C PRO A 183 -1.74 -28.71 -14.36
N GLU A 184 -1.95 -30.02 -14.12
CA GLU A 184 -3.12 -30.54 -13.43
C GLU A 184 -3.20 -30.09 -11.97
N LEU A 185 -2.05 -29.86 -11.35
CA LEU A 185 -1.97 -29.42 -9.95
C LEU A 185 -1.95 -27.88 -9.83
N ARG A 186 -1.35 -27.19 -10.83
CA ARG A 186 -1.02 -25.77 -10.74
C ARG A 186 -2.00 -24.87 -11.48
N GLU A 187 -2.84 -25.40 -12.40
CA GLU A 187 -3.87 -24.60 -13.11
C GLU A 187 -4.84 -23.93 -12.14
N ARG A 188 -5.13 -24.54 -11.01
CA ARG A 188 -5.98 -23.95 -9.96
C ARG A 188 -5.46 -22.62 -9.40
N LEU A 189 -4.17 -22.33 -9.59
CA LEU A 189 -3.52 -21.09 -9.14
C LEU A 189 -3.46 -20.03 -10.24
N VAL A 190 -3.96 -20.33 -11.44
CA VAL A 190 -3.91 -19.47 -12.62
C VAL A 190 -5.17 -18.61 -12.72
N LYS A 191 -5.01 -17.38 -13.20
CA LYS A 191 -6.13 -16.50 -13.60
C LYS A 191 -6.80 -16.99 -14.88
N THR A 192 -7.51 -18.09 -14.78
CA THR A 192 -8.10 -18.81 -15.94
C THR A 192 -9.23 -18.07 -16.65
N GLY A 193 -9.76 -17.00 -16.04
CA GLY A 193 -10.76 -16.12 -16.67
C GLY A 193 -10.22 -15.32 -17.86
N TRP A 194 -8.91 -15.13 -17.95
CA TRP A 194 -8.32 -14.38 -19.06
C TRP A 194 -8.55 -15.07 -20.42
N LYS A 195 -8.96 -14.28 -21.42
CA LYS A 195 -9.16 -14.79 -22.79
C LYS A 195 -7.91 -15.42 -23.37
N SER A 196 -6.71 -14.86 -23.08
CA SER A 196 -5.43 -15.41 -23.51
C SER A 196 -5.13 -16.78 -22.92
N TRP A 197 -5.55 -17.05 -21.66
CA TRP A 197 -5.43 -18.37 -21.07
C TRP A 197 -6.23 -19.39 -21.87
N LYS A 198 -7.55 -19.18 -22.03
CA LYS A 198 -8.46 -20.10 -22.73
C LYS A 198 -8.04 -20.34 -24.19
N ARG A 199 -7.62 -19.28 -24.92
CA ARG A 199 -7.37 -19.37 -26.37
C ARG A 199 -5.97 -19.87 -26.72
N LYS A 200 -4.97 -19.61 -25.87
CA LYS A 200 -3.56 -19.82 -26.22
C LYS A 200 -2.82 -20.68 -25.21
N TRP A 201 -2.74 -20.23 -23.96
CA TRP A 201 -1.78 -20.75 -23.02
C TRP A 201 -2.14 -22.13 -22.49
N ARG A 202 -3.41 -22.36 -22.16
CA ARG A 202 -3.88 -23.64 -21.63
C ARG A 202 -3.52 -24.80 -22.54
N LYS A 203 -3.92 -24.71 -23.83
CA LYS A 203 -3.64 -25.75 -24.81
C LYS A 203 -2.14 -26.04 -24.93
N LYS A 204 -1.35 -24.97 -25.05
CA LYS A 204 0.12 -25.08 -25.17
C LYS A 204 0.72 -25.85 -24.00
N ILE A 205 0.38 -25.47 -22.77
CA ILE A 205 0.92 -26.07 -21.54
C ILE A 205 0.55 -27.54 -21.42
N PHE A 206 -0.69 -27.92 -21.70
CA PHE A 206 -1.13 -29.30 -21.55
C PHE A 206 -0.55 -30.21 -22.65
N VAL A 207 -0.33 -29.71 -23.87
CA VAL A 207 0.35 -30.44 -24.93
C VAL A 207 1.83 -30.65 -24.57
N GLU A 208 2.54 -29.59 -24.18
CA GLU A 208 3.97 -29.70 -23.80
C GLU A 208 4.19 -30.64 -22.59
N ALA A 209 3.26 -30.64 -21.64
CA ALA A 209 3.32 -31.55 -20.50
C ALA A 209 3.14 -33.02 -20.90
N GLN A 210 2.27 -33.29 -21.87
CA GLN A 210 2.09 -34.64 -22.40
C GLN A 210 3.30 -35.14 -23.18
N GLU A 211 3.88 -34.30 -24.04
CA GLU A 211 5.06 -34.64 -24.83
C GLU A 211 6.26 -34.98 -23.92
N LYS A 212 6.47 -34.20 -22.86
CA LYS A 212 7.55 -34.47 -21.88
C LYS A 212 7.36 -35.80 -21.13
N ARG A 213 6.11 -36.26 -20.91
CA ARG A 213 5.83 -37.54 -20.23
C ARG A 213 6.06 -38.75 -21.12
N VAL A 214 5.94 -38.60 -22.42
CA VAL A 214 6.18 -39.68 -23.39
C VAL A 214 7.66 -39.89 -23.63
N GLN A 215 8.50 -38.89 -23.32
CA GLN A 215 9.97 -38.96 -23.50
C GLN A 215 10.72 -39.48 -22.27
N LEU A 216 10.05 -39.73 -21.15
CA LEU A 216 10.55 -40.34 -19.92
C LEU A 216 10.15 -41.81 -19.81
#